data_83f41da25cd79f0f2e57b578b4d30c9f
#
_entry.id   83f41da25cd79f0f2e57b578b4d30c9f
#
_cell.length_a   1.000
_cell.length_b   1.000
_cell.length_c   1.000
_cell.angle_alpha   90.00
_cell.angle_beta   90.00
_cell.angle_gamma   90.00
#
_symmetry.space_group_name_H-M   'P 1'
#
loop_
_entity.id
_entity.type
_entity.pdbx_description
1 polymer ?
#
loop_
_entity_poly.entity_id
_entity_poly.type
_entity_poly.pdbx_seq_one_letter_code
_entity_poly.pdbx_strand_id
1 'polypeptide(L)'
;MKVRAIRGAITIEKDDKESVLSSTKLLLKEIIRQNKISIEDIISIIFTATKDISSIYPAVAARELGMTETPLICCQEMYVENSLPLCIRAMVNISTDLNHKVKHIYLRKAKALRPDLSNDKDERFTIAIDGPAGAGKSTIAKHLAKKLNILYLDTGAMYRAFALKVLESGLNPESESDIDSIIDDTDIDVQYEDGVQTVYLDSVNVTDKIRTEEISKAASSVATIPKVRLKLVDIQRGIGMKTSLVMDGRDIGTYVLPDASLKIFLTATAEERARRRHNELTEKGVNTSYTEVLNDIKARDYNDSKREFAPLRKADDAVLIDSTDKTIEEVIQEIEELVRVRGHNFAL
;
A
#
# COMPACT_ATOMS: atom_id res chain seq x y z
N MET A 1 0.04 -19.72 32.20
CA MET A 1 -0.27 -18.27 32.18
C MET A 1 0.96 -17.46 32.56
N LYS A 2 1.33 -16.46 31.76
CA LYS A 2 2.47 -15.56 32.04
C LYS A 2 1.96 -14.13 32.13
N VAL A 3 2.43 -13.39 33.12
CA VAL A 3 2.15 -11.95 33.19
C VAL A 3 3.12 -11.21 32.28
N ARG A 4 2.57 -10.28 31.46
CA ARG A 4 3.34 -9.44 30.54
C ARG A 4 2.82 -8.01 30.60
N ALA A 5 3.66 -7.05 30.27
CA ALA A 5 3.29 -5.65 30.18
C ALA A 5 3.43 -5.13 28.75
N ILE A 6 2.38 -4.47 28.24
CA ILE A 6 2.36 -3.80 26.95
C ILE A 6 2.41 -2.29 27.22
N ARG A 7 3.34 -1.59 26.60
CA ARG A 7 3.39 -0.11 26.65
C ARG A 7 2.70 0.47 25.44
N GLY A 8 2.00 1.57 25.67
CA GLY A 8 1.42 2.35 24.61
C GLY A 8 1.56 3.85 24.86
N ALA A 9 1.57 4.65 23.79
CA ALA A 9 1.49 6.09 23.88
C ALA A 9 0.80 6.69 22.65
N ILE A 10 0.11 7.83 22.86
CA ILE A 10 -0.56 8.61 21.81
C ILE A 10 -0.51 10.09 22.17
N THR A 11 -0.36 10.96 21.17
CA THR A 11 -0.57 12.39 21.36
C THR A 11 -1.99 12.80 20.98
N ILE A 12 -2.51 13.82 21.63
CA ILE A 12 -3.76 14.49 21.25
C ILE A 12 -3.46 15.82 20.58
N GLU A 13 -4.40 16.38 19.84
CA GLU A 13 -4.23 17.67 19.14
C GLU A 13 -4.49 18.84 20.05
N LYS A 14 -5.46 18.71 20.97
CA LYS A 14 -5.87 19.71 21.96
C LYS A 14 -6.36 19.04 23.23
N ASP A 15 -6.25 19.74 24.36
CA ASP A 15 -6.79 19.28 25.64
C ASP A 15 -8.28 19.58 25.75
N ASP A 16 -9.12 18.67 25.23
CA ASP A 16 -10.56 18.64 25.48
C ASP A 16 -11.02 17.20 25.72
N LYS A 17 -12.21 17.06 26.32
CA LYS A 17 -12.78 15.76 26.71
C LYS A 17 -12.86 14.77 25.53
N GLU A 18 -13.31 15.24 24.38
CA GLU A 18 -13.51 14.41 23.20
C GLU A 18 -12.17 13.89 22.65
N SER A 19 -11.17 14.77 22.53
CA SER A 19 -9.82 14.42 22.06
C SER A 19 -9.12 13.44 22.99
N VAL A 20 -9.23 13.62 24.31
CA VAL A 20 -8.66 12.68 25.29
C VAL A 20 -9.36 11.32 25.21
N LEU A 21 -10.69 11.28 25.20
CA LEU A 21 -11.45 10.04 25.18
C LEU A 21 -11.25 9.28 23.87
N SER A 22 -11.40 9.94 22.73
CA SER A 22 -11.27 9.29 21.41
C SER A 22 -9.85 8.76 21.18
N SER A 23 -8.82 9.52 21.54
CA SER A 23 -7.42 9.11 21.39
C SER A 23 -7.06 7.97 22.34
N THR A 24 -7.52 8.00 23.59
CA THR A 24 -7.29 6.91 24.54
C THR A 24 -8.00 5.62 24.09
N LYS A 25 -9.23 5.72 23.60
CA LYS A 25 -9.95 4.56 23.01
C LYS A 25 -9.19 3.99 21.81
N LEU A 26 -8.70 4.86 20.93
CA LEU A 26 -7.89 4.42 19.79
C LEU A 26 -6.65 3.64 20.25
N LEU A 27 -5.90 4.18 21.21
CA LEU A 27 -4.70 3.53 21.75
C LEU A 27 -5.03 2.15 22.35
N LEU A 28 -6.06 2.04 23.17
CA LEU A 28 -6.45 0.78 23.81
C LEU A 28 -6.94 -0.24 22.78
N LYS A 29 -7.76 0.16 21.82
CA LYS A 29 -8.21 -0.72 20.73
C LYS A 29 -7.04 -1.26 19.93
N GLU A 30 -6.05 -0.43 19.61
CA GLU A 30 -4.85 -0.88 18.89
C GLU A 30 -3.98 -1.83 19.73
N ILE A 31 -3.83 -1.59 21.03
CA ILE A 31 -3.14 -2.50 21.93
C ILE A 31 -3.80 -3.88 21.93
N ILE A 32 -5.13 -3.93 22.08
CA ILE A 32 -5.92 -5.17 22.08
C ILE A 32 -5.79 -5.88 20.73
N ARG A 33 -6.04 -5.16 19.64
CA ARG A 33 -6.03 -5.70 18.28
C ARG A 33 -4.68 -6.31 17.89
N GLN A 34 -3.61 -5.54 18.07
CA GLN A 34 -2.27 -5.95 17.60
C GLN A 34 -1.64 -7.05 18.45
N ASN A 35 -2.05 -7.15 19.72
CA ASN A 35 -1.60 -8.22 20.60
C ASN A 35 -2.55 -9.43 20.61
N LYS A 36 -3.70 -9.36 19.89
CA LYS A 36 -4.71 -10.42 19.83
C LYS A 36 -5.17 -10.88 21.22
N ILE A 37 -5.40 -9.93 22.11
CA ILE A 37 -5.88 -10.13 23.48
C ILE A 37 -7.34 -9.70 23.61
N SER A 38 -8.01 -10.21 24.64
CA SER A 38 -9.34 -9.79 25.05
C SER A 38 -9.28 -8.85 26.25
N ILE A 39 -10.42 -8.24 26.61
CA ILE A 39 -10.50 -7.37 27.80
C ILE A 39 -10.26 -8.19 29.08
N GLU A 40 -10.72 -9.43 29.08
CA GLU A 40 -10.57 -10.38 30.20
C GLU A 40 -9.11 -10.75 30.47
N ASP A 41 -8.22 -10.66 29.48
CA ASP A 41 -6.80 -10.87 29.65
C ASP A 41 -6.11 -9.71 30.38
N ILE A 42 -6.76 -8.56 30.53
CA ILE A 42 -6.18 -7.34 31.10
C ILE A 42 -6.28 -7.37 32.62
N ILE A 43 -5.14 -7.45 33.30
CA ILE A 43 -5.06 -7.45 34.77
C ILE A 43 -5.25 -6.03 35.32
N SER A 44 -4.57 -5.03 34.72
CA SER A 44 -4.62 -3.63 35.16
C SER A 44 -4.06 -2.71 34.09
N ILE A 45 -4.43 -1.42 34.16
CA ILE A 45 -3.87 -0.37 33.30
C ILE A 45 -3.42 0.81 34.15
N ILE A 46 -2.18 1.24 33.93
CA ILE A 46 -1.63 2.48 34.45
C ILE A 46 -1.58 3.48 33.30
N PHE A 47 -2.34 4.56 33.41
CA PHE A 47 -2.25 5.70 32.50
C PHE A 47 -1.34 6.77 33.08
N THR A 48 -0.53 7.39 32.23
CA THR A 48 0.13 8.64 32.56
C THR A 48 -0.22 9.69 31.52
N ALA A 49 -0.28 10.95 31.94
CA ALA A 49 -0.54 12.08 31.05
C ALA A 49 0.42 13.22 31.36
N THR A 50 0.85 13.92 30.31
CA THR A 50 1.65 15.15 30.46
C THR A 50 0.84 16.23 31.15
N LYS A 51 1.48 17.20 31.79
CA LYS A 51 0.86 18.25 32.63
C LYS A 51 -0.13 19.14 31.89
N ASP A 52 -0.05 19.19 30.57
CA ASP A 52 -0.90 19.96 29.67
C ASP A 52 -2.20 19.23 29.29
N ILE A 53 -2.44 18.04 29.86
CA ILE A 53 -3.71 17.33 29.77
C ILE A 53 -4.41 17.37 31.13
N SER A 54 -5.54 18.07 31.17
CA SER A 54 -6.30 18.35 32.38
C SER A 54 -7.82 18.20 32.24
N SER A 55 -8.33 18.04 31.02
CA SER A 55 -9.76 18.11 30.72
C SER A 55 -10.58 16.90 31.21
N ILE A 56 -9.99 15.69 31.21
CA ILE A 56 -10.63 14.46 31.68
C ILE A 56 -9.56 13.36 31.92
N TYR A 57 -9.88 12.41 32.80
CA TYR A 57 -9.01 11.24 33.04
C TYR A 57 -9.06 10.23 31.88
N PRO A 58 -7.93 9.77 31.35
CA PRO A 58 -7.87 8.70 30.32
C PRO A 58 -8.60 7.41 30.73
N ALA A 59 -8.65 7.07 32.02
CA ALA A 59 -9.37 5.90 32.54
C ALA A 59 -10.86 5.87 32.20
N VAL A 60 -11.47 7.03 31.95
CA VAL A 60 -12.89 7.09 31.54
C VAL A 60 -13.07 6.40 30.18
N ALA A 61 -12.13 6.58 29.25
CA ALA A 61 -12.17 5.90 27.94
C ALA A 61 -12.07 4.37 28.06
N ALA A 62 -11.29 3.85 29.01
CA ALA A 62 -11.23 2.42 29.27
C ALA A 62 -12.56 1.86 29.76
N ARG A 63 -13.22 2.56 30.70
CA ARG A 63 -14.55 2.16 31.18
C ARG A 63 -15.60 2.18 30.09
N GLU A 64 -15.56 3.17 29.21
CA GLU A 64 -16.48 3.26 28.05
C GLU A 64 -16.21 2.16 26.99
N LEU A 65 -15.07 1.51 27.02
CA LEU A 65 -14.75 0.32 26.21
C LEU A 65 -15.14 -1.01 26.91
N GLY A 66 -15.78 -0.95 28.09
CA GLY A 66 -16.23 -2.13 28.82
C GLY A 66 -15.26 -2.64 29.90
N MET A 67 -14.17 -1.94 30.19
CA MET A 67 -13.20 -2.31 31.23
C MET A 67 -13.66 -1.81 32.61
N THR A 68 -14.83 -2.23 33.05
CA THR A 68 -15.47 -1.73 34.30
C THR A 68 -14.84 -2.33 35.54
N GLU A 69 -14.42 -3.61 35.47
CA GLU A 69 -13.82 -4.36 36.58
C GLU A 69 -12.29 -4.30 36.58
N THR A 70 -11.69 -3.80 35.49
CA THR A 70 -10.22 -3.70 35.38
C THR A 70 -9.67 -2.62 36.30
N PRO A 71 -8.69 -2.90 37.18
CA PRO A 71 -8.02 -1.88 38.00
C PRO A 71 -7.32 -0.83 37.10
N LEU A 72 -7.71 0.44 37.27
CA LEU A 72 -7.21 1.57 36.49
C LEU A 72 -6.63 2.63 37.41
N ILE A 73 -5.45 3.16 37.07
CA ILE A 73 -4.86 4.32 37.74
C ILE A 73 -4.42 5.36 36.72
N CYS A 74 -4.59 6.63 37.05
CA CYS A 74 -4.06 7.75 36.28
C CYS A 74 -3.04 8.52 37.09
N CYS A 75 -1.88 8.76 36.52
CA CYS A 75 -0.79 9.51 37.13
C CYS A 75 -0.38 10.68 36.21
N GLN A 76 0.07 11.77 36.83
CA GLN A 76 0.74 12.82 36.05
C GLN A 76 2.19 12.41 35.81
N GLU A 77 2.70 12.65 34.60
CA GLU A 77 4.09 12.40 34.28
C GLU A 77 5.03 13.39 34.94
N MET A 78 6.23 12.93 35.25
CA MET A 78 7.32 13.80 35.62
C MET A 78 7.61 14.78 34.49
N TYR A 79 7.62 16.07 34.80
CA TYR A 79 7.94 17.09 33.80
C TYR A 79 9.41 17.03 33.40
N VAL A 80 9.67 16.94 32.11
CA VAL A 80 10.99 17.07 31.52
C VAL A 80 10.91 18.19 30.46
N GLU A 81 11.84 19.13 30.53
CA GLU A 81 11.90 20.25 29.59
C GLU A 81 12.09 19.74 28.15
N ASN A 82 11.39 20.35 27.20
CA ASN A 82 11.36 19.94 25.80
C ASN A 82 10.83 18.52 25.54
N SER A 83 10.15 17.87 26.52
CA SER A 83 9.48 16.60 26.30
C SER A 83 8.25 16.77 25.40
N LEU A 84 7.81 15.67 24.77
CA LEU A 84 6.65 15.63 23.88
C LEU A 84 5.38 16.07 24.63
N PRO A 85 4.73 17.17 24.23
CA PRO A 85 3.52 17.68 24.88
C PRO A 85 2.27 16.88 24.46
N LEU A 86 1.16 17.10 25.18
CA LEU A 86 -0.15 16.54 24.90
C LEU A 86 -0.09 15.02 24.69
N CYS A 87 0.63 14.31 25.56
CA CYS A 87 0.89 12.89 25.43
C CYS A 87 0.21 12.09 26.54
N ILE A 88 -0.52 11.04 26.13
CA ILE A 88 -1.11 10.03 27.01
C ILE A 88 -0.29 8.74 26.82
N ARG A 89 0.14 8.11 27.91
CA ARG A 89 0.78 6.81 27.88
C ARG A 89 -0.01 5.80 28.68
N ALA A 90 0.11 4.54 28.31
CA ALA A 90 -0.52 3.42 29.03
C ALA A 90 0.50 2.28 29.22
N MET A 91 0.47 1.69 30.42
CA MET A 91 1.07 0.38 30.69
C MET A 91 -0.06 -0.59 30.98
N VAL A 92 -0.28 -1.52 30.07
CA VAL A 92 -1.34 -2.54 30.16
C VAL A 92 -0.70 -3.84 30.62
N ASN A 93 -1.02 -4.29 31.83
CA ASN A 93 -0.60 -5.58 32.35
C ASN A 93 -1.61 -6.64 31.95
N ILE A 94 -1.15 -7.74 31.38
CA ILE A 94 -1.98 -8.82 30.86
C ILE A 94 -1.55 -10.17 31.41
N SER A 95 -2.51 -11.09 31.56
CA SER A 95 -2.26 -12.51 31.79
C SER A 95 -2.57 -13.27 30.52
N THR A 96 -1.59 -13.95 29.95
CA THR A 96 -1.77 -14.60 28.66
C THR A 96 -0.94 -15.86 28.53
N ASP A 97 -1.44 -16.83 27.79
CA ASP A 97 -0.70 -18.02 27.37
C ASP A 97 -0.01 -17.85 25.99
N LEU A 98 -0.13 -16.68 25.39
CA LEU A 98 0.48 -16.38 24.11
C LEU A 98 2.01 -16.53 24.15
N ASN A 99 2.55 -17.36 23.26
CA ASN A 99 3.99 -17.61 23.15
C ASN A 99 4.74 -16.55 22.32
N HIS A 100 4.03 -15.61 21.68
CA HIS A 100 4.68 -14.57 20.90
C HIS A 100 5.09 -13.35 21.74
N LYS A 101 6.03 -12.59 21.23
CA LYS A 101 6.50 -11.33 21.84
C LYS A 101 5.38 -10.30 21.80
N VAL A 102 5.13 -9.61 22.93
CA VAL A 102 4.15 -8.51 22.97
C VAL A 102 4.61 -7.33 22.09
N LYS A 103 3.66 -6.70 21.41
CA LYS A 103 3.88 -5.49 20.62
C LYS A 103 3.54 -4.26 21.45
N HIS A 104 4.49 -3.32 21.55
CA HIS A 104 4.26 -2.01 22.15
C HIS A 104 3.72 -1.05 21.11
N ILE A 105 2.76 -0.18 21.46
CA ILE A 105 1.99 0.63 20.52
C ILE A 105 2.25 2.12 20.73
N TYR A 106 2.81 2.79 19.75
CA TYR A 106 3.07 4.22 19.76
C TYR A 106 2.38 4.88 18.56
N LEU A 107 1.44 5.79 18.82
CA LEU A 107 0.60 6.40 17.80
C LEU A 107 0.88 7.91 17.65
N ARG A 108 0.64 8.42 16.46
CA ARG A 108 0.83 9.83 16.11
C ARG A 108 2.26 10.29 16.45
N LYS A 109 2.41 11.50 17.03
CA LYS A 109 3.74 12.05 17.39
C LYS A 109 4.44 11.26 18.51
N ALA A 110 3.71 10.44 19.29
CA ALA A 110 4.30 9.60 20.32
C ALA A 110 5.26 8.53 19.79
N LYS A 111 5.27 8.26 18.49
CA LYS A 111 6.28 7.41 17.82
C LYS A 111 7.71 7.91 18.06
N ALA A 112 7.90 9.21 18.12
CA ALA A 112 9.19 9.82 18.41
C ALA A 112 9.79 9.41 19.78
N LEU A 113 8.96 8.91 20.71
CA LEU A 113 9.45 8.44 22.02
C LEU A 113 10.23 7.10 21.93
N ARG A 114 9.97 6.32 20.92
CA ARG A 114 10.60 5.00 20.71
C ARG A 114 10.76 4.70 19.22
N PRO A 115 11.68 5.42 18.54
CA PRO A 115 11.93 5.21 17.11
C PRO A 115 12.42 3.78 16.80
N ASP A 116 13.04 3.11 17.79
CA ASP A 116 13.46 1.70 17.72
C ASP A 116 12.30 0.69 17.76
N LEU A 117 11.14 1.08 18.25
CA LEU A 117 9.92 0.27 18.33
C LEU A 117 8.85 0.70 17.32
N SER A 118 8.99 1.88 16.75
CA SER A 118 8.22 2.26 15.58
C SER A 118 8.74 1.42 14.41
N ASN A 119 8.27 0.16 14.37
CA ASN A 119 8.45 -0.63 13.17
C ASN A 119 7.61 0.04 12.08
N ASP A 120 8.24 0.85 11.23
CA ASP A 120 7.63 1.32 9.97
C ASP A 120 7.13 0.15 9.09
N LYS A 121 7.45 -1.08 9.49
CA LYS A 121 6.94 -2.29 8.86
C LYS A 121 5.45 -2.55 9.10
N ASP A 122 4.86 -2.12 10.22
CA ASP A 122 3.44 -2.39 10.54
C ASP A 122 2.49 -1.22 10.15
N GLU A 123 3.01 -0.07 9.71
CA GLU A 123 2.21 1.09 9.30
C GLU A 123 2.23 1.38 7.80
N ARG A 124 3.03 0.65 7.06
CA ARG A 124 3.00 0.78 5.60
C ARG A 124 1.68 0.25 5.08
N PHE A 125 0.97 1.12 4.43
CA PHE A 125 -0.26 0.75 3.76
C PHE A 125 0.03 0.58 2.28
N THR A 126 -0.01 -0.65 1.84
CA THR A 126 0.22 -0.99 0.44
C THR A 126 -1.10 -1.39 -0.21
N ILE A 127 -1.40 -0.76 -1.35
CA ILE A 127 -2.57 -1.10 -2.17
C ILE A 127 -2.06 -1.77 -3.45
N ALA A 128 -2.46 -3.00 -3.67
CA ALA A 128 -2.22 -3.74 -4.90
C ALA A 128 -3.44 -3.61 -5.82
N ILE A 129 -3.25 -3.08 -7.03
CA ILE A 129 -4.32 -2.98 -8.04
C ILE A 129 -3.94 -3.83 -9.25
N ASP A 130 -4.53 -5.01 -9.36
CA ASP A 130 -4.35 -5.91 -10.48
C ASP A 130 -5.54 -5.84 -11.45
N GLY A 131 -5.35 -6.32 -12.66
CA GLY A 131 -6.41 -6.40 -13.65
C GLY A 131 -5.91 -6.28 -15.09
N PRO A 132 -6.77 -6.52 -16.08
CA PRO A 132 -6.41 -6.55 -17.50
C PRO A 132 -5.98 -5.18 -18.04
N ALA A 133 -5.40 -5.16 -19.24
CA ALA A 133 -5.00 -3.94 -19.92
C ALA A 133 -6.23 -3.06 -20.21
N GLY A 134 -6.11 -1.73 -20.06
CA GLY A 134 -7.21 -0.79 -20.34
C GLY A 134 -8.31 -0.71 -19.28
N ALA A 135 -8.20 -1.44 -18.13
CA ALA A 135 -9.20 -1.37 -17.04
C ALA A 135 -9.19 -0.06 -16.23
N GLY A 136 -8.28 0.87 -16.50
CA GLY A 136 -8.20 2.14 -15.78
C GLY A 136 -7.31 2.11 -14.52
N LYS A 137 -6.58 1.02 -14.27
CA LYS A 137 -5.76 0.83 -13.06
C LYS A 137 -4.82 2.00 -12.75
N SER A 138 -4.03 2.44 -13.73
CA SER A 138 -3.04 3.49 -13.51
C SER A 138 -3.67 4.85 -13.22
N THR A 139 -4.84 5.15 -13.81
CA THR A 139 -5.60 6.37 -13.51
C THR A 139 -6.12 6.35 -12.08
N ILE A 140 -6.76 5.24 -11.69
CA ILE A 140 -7.27 5.03 -10.32
C ILE A 140 -6.12 5.05 -9.30
N ALA A 141 -5.02 4.33 -9.58
CA ALA A 141 -3.86 4.25 -8.70
C ALA A 141 -3.22 5.63 -8.44
N LYS A 142 -3.08 6.46 -9.47
CA LYS A 142 -2.56 7.84 -9.34
C LYS A 142 -3.46 8.73 -8.47
N HIS A 143 -4.78 8.69 -8.71
CA HIS A 143 -5.73 9.47 -7.93
C HIS A 143 -5.74 9.04 -6.47
N LEU A 144 -5.76 7.73 -6.19
CA LEU A 144 -5.69 7.20 -4.83
C LEU A 144 -4.39 7.59 -4.14
N ALA A 145 -3.25 7.42 -4.80
CA ALA A 145 -1.95 7.76 -4.24
C ALA A 145 -1.88 9.25 -3.85
N LYS A 146 -2.35 10.13 -4.73
CA LYS A 146 -2.43 11.57 -4.45
C LYS A 146 -3.37 11.88 -3.27
N LYS A 147 -4.55 11.26 -3.23
CA LYS A 147 -5.56 11.51 -2.20
C LYS A 147 -5.15 10.97 -0.83
N LEU A 148 -4.50 9.81 -0.81
CA LEU A 148 -3.97 9.19 0.40
C LEU A 148 -2.59 9.73 0.82
N ASN A 149 -1.99 10.61 0.02
CA ASN A 149 -0.63 11.14 0.22
C ASN A 149 0.42 10.03 0.39
N ILE A 150 0.36 9.02 -0.49
CA ILE A 150 1.32 7.91 -0.57
C ILE A 150 1.89 7.81 -1.98
N LEU A 151 2.95 7.04 -2.17
CA LEU A 151 3.57 6.91 -3.49
C LEU A 151 2.71 6.08 -4.45
N TYR A 152 2.88 6.33 -5.73
CA TYR A 152 2.34 5.50 -6.81
C TYR A 152 3.48 4.84 -7.58
N LEU A 153 3.42 3.52 -7.76
CA LEU A 153 4.38 2.76 -8.58
C LEU A 153 3.67 2.13 -9.79
N ASP A 154 3.99 2.65 -11.00
CA ASP A 154 3.66 2.05 -12.29
C ASP A 154 4.68 0.95 -12.60
N THR A 155 4.35 -0.32 -12.31
CA THR A 155 5.25 -1.43 -12.60
C THR A 155 5.41 -1.65 -14.10
N GLY A 156 4.39 -1.36 -14.90
CA GLY A 156 4.46 -1.43 -16.35
C GLY A 156 5.53 -0.51 -16.95
N ALA A 157 5.83 0.62 -16.32
CA ALA A 157 6.91 1.51 -16.74
C ALA A 157 8.29 0.84 -16.62
N MET A 158 8.49 0.00 -15.60
CA MET A 158 9.75 -0.75 -15.42
C MET A 158 9.94 -1.80 -16.50
N TYR A 159 8.89 -2.54 -16.87
CA TYR A 159 8.93 -3.48 -17.99
C TYR A 159 9.18 -2.76 -19.32
N ARG A 160 8.61 -1.56 -19.51
CA ARG A 160 8.86 -0.74 -20.70
C ARG A 160 10.31 -0.23 -20.74
N ALA A 161 10.91 0.13 -19.62
CA ALA A 161 12.31 0.52 -19.55
C ALA A 161 13.23 -0.66 -19.93
N PHE A 162 12.95 -1.86 -19.44
CA PHE A 162 13.68 -3.05 -19.85
C PHE A 162 13.50 -3.36 -21.35
N ALA A 163 12.29 -3.26 -21.88
CA ALA A 163 11.99 -3.43 -23.29
C ALA A 163 12.72 -2.41 -24.17
N LEU A 164 12.84 -1.17 -23.72
CA LEU A 164 13.64 -0.14 -24.41
C LEU A 164 15.10 -0.58 -24.54
N LYS A 165 15.72 -1.10 -23.46
CA LYS A 165 17.09 -1.63 -23.49
C LYS A 165 17.25 -2.72 -24.54
N VAL A 166 16.31 -3.67 -24.59
CA VAL A 166 16.31 -4.76 -25.57
C VAL A 166 16.28 -4.22 -26.99
N LEU A 167 15.37 -3.29 -27.28
CA LEU A 167 15.21 -2.71 -28.61
C LEU A 167 16.41 -1.84 -29.03
N GLU A 168 16.93 -1.00 -28.11
CA GLU A 168 18.13 -0.18 -28.38
C GLU A 168 19.38 -1.04 -28.60
N SER A 169 19.43 -2.25 -28.03
CA SER A 169 20.50 -3.22 -28.26
C SER A 169 20.31 -4.03 -29.54
N GLY A 170 19.22 -3.84 -30.29
CA GLY A 170 18.93 -4.59 -31.51
C GLY A 170 18.58 -6.07 -31.29
N LEU A 171 18.13 -6.41 -30.07
CA LEU A 171 17.83 -7.77 -29.66
C LEU A 171 16.33 -8.09 -29.80
N ASN A 172 16.00 -9.39 -29.84
CA ASN A 172 14.61 -9.85 -29.93
C ASN A 172 13.98 -9.95 -28.55
N PRO A 173 12.88 -9.19 -28.23
CA PRO A 173 12.22 -9.22 -26.93
C PRO A 173 11.53 -10.54 -26.58
N GLU A 174 11.43 -11.50 -27.52
CA GLU A 174 10.88 -12.85 -27.32
C GLU A 174 11.95 -13.91 -27.13
N SER A 175 13.23 -13.58 -27.35
CA SER A 175 14.37 -14.52 -27.27
C SER A 175 14.95 -14.52 -25.86
N GLU A 176 14.82 -15.63 -25.13
CA GLU A 176 15.43 -15.78 -23.80
C GLU A 176 16.96 -15.64 -23.86
N SER A 177 17.62 -16.14 -24.90
CA SER A 177 19.06 -16.05 -25.05
C SER A 177 19.55 -14.61 -25.25
N ASP A 178 18.80 -13.80 -25.99
CA ASP A 178 19.10 -12.39 -26.19
C ASP A 178 18.94 -11.62 -24.86
N ILE A 179 17.87 -11.90 -24.12
CA ILE A 179 17.61 -11.30 -22.81
C ILE A 179 18.72 -11.71 -21.81
N ASP A 180 19.14 -12.97 -21.80
CA ASP A 180 20.20 -13.47 -20.92
C ASP A 180 21.53 -12.71 -21.15
N SER A 181 21.78 -12.24 -22.35
CA SER A 181 22.99 -11.51 -22.67
C SER A 181 23.10 -10.12 -22.06
N ILE A 182 21.98 -9.51 -21.66
CA ILE A 182 21.93 -8.12 -21.17
C ILE A 182 21.31 -7.95 -19.79
N ILE A 183 20.65 -8.97 -19.26
CA ILE A 183 19.82 -8.81 -18.06
C ILE A 183 20.66 -8.42 -16.83
N ASP A 184 21.85 -8.96 -16.66
CA ASP A 184 22.71 -8.69 -15.51
C ASP A 184 23.31 -7.28 -15.57
N ASP A 185 23.61 -6.78 -16.78
CA ASP A 185 24.19 -5.46 -17.01
C ASP A 185 23.13 -4.35 -17.16
N THR A 186 21.84 -4.68 -17.09
CA THR A 186 20.76 -3.70 -17.17
C THR A 186 20.39 -3.20 -15.78
N ASP A 187 20.56 -1.92 -15.51
CA ASP A 187 20.12 -1.28 -14.27
C ASP A 187 18.82 -0.51 -14.48
N ILE A 188 17.83 -0.76 -13.63
CA ILE A 188 16.55 -0.04 -13.62
C ILE A 188 16.31 0.50 -12.23
N ASP A 189 16.27 1.82 -12.13
CA ASP A 189 15.96 2.53 -10.90
C ASP A 189 14.67 3.35 -11.03
N VAL A 190 13.98 3.50 -9.92
CA VAL A 190 12.74 4.29 -9.83
C VAL A 190 12.92 5.33 -8.74
N GLN A 191 12.90 6.57 -9.14
CA GLN A 191 12.97 7.73 -8.26
C GLN A 191 11.65 8.49 -8.25
N TYR A 192 11.51 9.40 -7.31
CA TYR A 192 10.33 10.25 -7.18
C TYR A 192 10.76 11.70 -7.08
N GLU A 193 10.33 12.50 -8.05
CA GLU A 193 10.52 13.95 -8.10
C GLU A 193 9.15 14.61 -7.91
N ASP A 194 8.98 15.39 -6.87
CA ASP A 194 7.70 16.03 -6.51
C ASP A 194 6.51 15.05 -6.42
N GLY A 195 6.78 13.82 -5.96
CA GLY A 195 5.78 12.76 -5.86
C GLY A 195 5.43 12.06 -7.19
N VAL A 196 6.13 12.42 -8.28
CA VAL A 196 5.96 11.79 -9.61
C VAL A 196 7.06 10.77 -9.83
N GLN A 197 6.65 9.57 -10.27
CA GLN A 197 7.57 8.50 -10.62
C GLN A 197 8.42 8.86 -11.84
N THR A 198 9.72 8.75 -11.69
CA THR A 198 10.72 8.87 -12.76
C THR A 198 11.46 7.55 -12.90
N VAL A 199 11.59 7.05 -14.12
CA VAL A 199 12.24 5.76 -14.41
C VAL A 199 13.59 6.00 -15.07
N TYR A 200 14.62 5.39 -14.51
CA TYR A 200 15.99 5.43 -15.02
C TYR A 200 16.37 4.06 -15.57
N LEU A 201 16.99 4.06 -16.71
CA LEU A 201 17.64 2.90 -17.35
C LEU A 201 19.12 3.20 -17.49
N ASP A 202 19.97 2.39 -16.87
CA ASP A 202 21.42 2.59 -16.86
C ASP A 202 21.81 4.05 -16.50
N SER A 203 21.16 4.56 -15.44
CA SER A 203 21.31 5.94 -14.94
C SER A 203 20.78 7.06 -15.87
N VAL A 204 20.13 6.74 -16.98
CA VAL A 204 19.50 7.71 -17.89
C VAL A 204 18.01 7.77 -17.67
N ASN A 205 17.44 8.97 -17.50
CA ASN A 205 15.98 9.16 -17.40
C ASN A 205 15.31 8.80 -18.74
N VAL A 206 14.44 7.79 -18.70
CA VAL A 206 13.73 7.28 -19.87
C VAL A 206 12.20 7.45 -19.77
N THR A 207 11.71 8.17 -18.75
CA THR A 207 10.28 8.28 -18.40
C THR A 207 9.38 8.62 -19.59
N ASP A 208 9.81 9.53 -20.44
CA ASP A 208 9.03 9.95 -21.63
C ASP A 208 9.26 9.03 -22.83
N LYS A 209 10.48 8.46 -22.97
CA LYS A 209 10.83 7.59 -24.09
C LYS A 209 10.06 6.28 -24.09
N ILE A 210 9.73 5.74 -22.91
CA ILE A 210 9.12 4.41 -22.76
C ILE A 210 7.61 4.35 -23.05
N ARG A 211 7.00 5.42 -23.57
CA ARG A 211 5.53 5.51 -23.77
C ARG A 211 5.08 5.28 -25.22
N THR A 212 5.91 4.68 -26.05
CA THR A 212 5.55 4.33 -27.43
C THR A 212 4.79 3.00 -27.51
N GLU A 213 4.11 2.79 -28.64
CA GLU A 213 3.38 1.54 -28.87
C GLU A 213 4.33 0.37 -29.10
N GLU A 214 5.42 0.59 -29.83
CA GLU A 214 6.47 -0.40 -30.05
C GLU A 214 7.06 -0.91 -28.72
N ILE A 215 7.47 -0.02 -27.84
CA ILE A 215 8.00 -0.38 -26.51
C ILE A 215 6.93 -1.09 -25.68
N SER A 216 5.66 -0.68 -25.81
CA SER A 216 4.55 -1.33 -25.06
C SER A 216 4.30 -2.77 -25.54
N LYS A 217 4.48 -3.06 -26.83
CA LYS A 217 4.42 -4.42 -27.38
C LYS A 217 5.61 -5.26 -26.89
N ALA A 218 6.84 -4.74 -27.03
CA ALA A 218 8.04 -5.39 -26.54
C ALA A 218 8.00 -5.65 -25.02
N ALA A 219 7.45 -4.72 -24.23
CA ALA A 219 7.26 -4.90 -22.79
C ALA A 219 6.34 -6.08 -22.45
N SER A 220 5.33 -6.33 -23.26
CA SER A 220 4.47 -7.50 -23.11
C SER A 220 5.21 -8.82 -23.39
N SER A 221 6.12 -8.83 -24.36
CA SER A 221 6.95 -10.00 -24.67
C SER A 221 7.99 -10.25 -23.58
N VAL A 222 8.79 -9.25 -23.17
CA VAL A 222 9.79 -9.44 -22.11
C VAL A 222 9.17 -9.80 -20.75
N ALA A 223 7.91 -9.39 -20.50
CA ALA A 223 7.18 -9.74 -19.29
C ALA A 223 6.78 -11.22 -19.22
N THR A 224 6.91 -12.01 -20.27
CA THR A 224 6.71 -13.46 -20.23
C THR A 224 7.95 -14.19 -19.73
N ILE A 225 9.13 -13.57 -19.80
CA ILE A 225 10.43 -14.18 -19.48
C ILE A 225 10.64 -14.18 -17.95
N PRO A 226 10.79 -15.35 -17.29
CA PRO A 226 10.85 -15.44 -15.83
C PRO A 226 11.98 -14.64 -15.20
N LYS A 227 13.17 -14.62 -15.80
CA LYS A 227 14.33 -13.87 -15.27
C LYS A 227 14.09 -12.38 -15.22
N VAL A 228 13.48 -11.79 -16.26
CA VAL A 228 13.09 -10.37 -16.28
C VAL A 228 12.12 -10.07 -15.15
N ARG A 229 11.14 -10.96 -14.96
CA ARG A 229 10.16 -10.79 -13.89
C ARG A 229 10.80 -10.82 -12.52
N LEU A 230 11.64 -11.81 -12.24
CA LEU A 230 12.33 -11.93 -10.95
C LEU A 230 13.13 -10.66 -10.64
N LYS A 231 13.94 -10.17 -11.59
CA LYS A 231 14.71 -8.93 -11.42
C LYS A 231 13.82 -7.73 -11.08
N LEU A 232 12.75 -7.51 -11.85
CA LEU A 232 11.87 -6.36 -11.65
C LEU A 232 11.02 -6.49 -10.38
N VAL A 233 10.59 -7.69 -10.02
CA VAL A 233 9.86 -7.96 -8.78
C VAL A 233 10.71 -7.65 -7.55
N ASP A 234 12.00 -7.98 -7.56
CA ASP A 234 12.89 -7.67 -6.44
C ASP A 234 13.01 -6.15 -6.21
N ILE A 235 13.11 -5.37 -7.28
CA ILE A 235 13.09 -3.90 -7.20
C ILE A 235 11.75 -3.40 -6.64
N GLN A 236 10.63 -3.90 -7.18
CA GLN A 236 9.27 -3.53 -6.74
C GLN A 236 9.04 -3.84 -5.27
N ARG A 237 9.44 -5.03 -4.81
CA ARG A 237 9.40 -5.41 -3.39
C ARG A 237 10.27 -4.51 -2.54
N GLY A 238 11.47 -4.19 -2.99
CA GLY A 238 12.38 -3.27 -2.31
C GLY A 238 11.76 -1.90 -2.06
N ILE A 239 11.01 -1.36 -3.02
CA ILE A 239 10.27 -0.09 -2.87
C ILE A 239 9.10 -0.29 -1.90
N GLY A 240 8.28 -1.34 -2.06
CA GLY A 240 7.14 -1.62 -1.21
C GLY A 240 7.50 -1.91 0.26
N MET A 241 8.74 -2.34 0.52
CA MET A 241 9.25 -2.53 1.88
C MET A 241 9.68 -1.23 2.57
N LYS A 242 9.83 -0.14 1.85
CA LYS A 242 10.34 1.13 2.39
C LYS A 242 9.24 2.16 2.68
N THR A 243 8.12 2.10 1.96
CA THR A 243 7.10 3.16 2.03
C THR A 243 5.69 2.65 1.77
N SER A 244 4.69 3.46 2.20
CA SER A 244 3.30 3.26 1.80
C SER A 244 3.14 3.62 0.33
N LEU A 245 2.44 2.79 -0.44
CA LEU A 245 2.25 3.03 -1.87
C LEU A 245 1.00 2.36 -2.44
N VAL A 246 0.57 2.86 -3.60
CA VAL A 246 -0.31 2.14 -4.52
C VAL A 246 0.54 1.58 -5.65
N MET A 247 0.44 0.31 -5.92
CA MET A 247 1.14 -0.36 -7.01
C MET A 247 0.14 -0.98 -7.97
N ASP A 248 0.25 -0.70 -9.26
CA ASP A 248 -0.60 -1.33 -10.25
C ASP A 248 0.16 -2.27 -11.20
N GLY A 249 -0.49 -3.36 -11.57
CA GLY A 249 0.11 -4.37 -12.42
C GLY A 249 -0.84 -5.49 -12.86
N ARG A 250 -0.32 -6.73 -12.84
CA ARG A 250 -1.04 -7.96 -13.22
C ARG A 250 -1.02 -9.03 -12.13
N ASP A 251 -0.05 -8.99 -11.27
CA ASP A 251 0.27 -10.00 -10.28
C ASP A 251 0.77 -9.38 -8.96
N ILE A 252 0.40 -8.13 -8.72
CA ILE A 252 0.86 -7.40 -7.53
C ILE A 252 0.36 -8.08 -6.27
N GLY A 253 -0.94 -8.31 -6.16
CA GLY A 253 -1.56 -8.93 -4.98
C GLY A 253 -1.36 -10.44 -4.89
N THR A 254 -0.96 -11.11 -5.98
CA THR A 254 -0.75 -12.55 -5.99
C THR A 254 0.72 -12.95 -5.82
N TYR A 255 1.65 -12.11 -6.30
CA TYR A 255 3.07 -12.47 -6.35
C TYR A 255 4.02 -11.38 -5.80
N VAL A 256 3.85 -10.11 -6.19
CA VAL A 256 4.79 -9.02 -5.81
C VAL A 256 4.60 -8.66 -4.34
N LEU A 257 3.38 -8.33 -3.93
CA LEU A 257 2.98 -7.94 -2.57
C LEU A 257 1.85 -8.85 -2.07
N PRO A 258 2.12 -10.13 -1.80
CA PRO A 258 1.09 -11.07 -1.36
C PRO A 258 0.47 -10.71 -0.01
N ASP A 259 1.16 -9.87 0.79
CA ASP A 259 0.71 -9.35 2.07
C ASP A 259 0.25 -7.88 1.99
N ALA A 260 -0.14 -7.39 0.80
CA ALA A 260 -0.64 -6.03 0.64
C ALA A 260 -1.85 -5.76 1.56
N SER A 261 -1.89 -4.56 2.15
CA SER A 261 -2.93 -4.15 3.11
C SER A 261 -4.32 -4.14 2.47
N LEU A 262 -4.41 -3.78 1.19
CA LEU A 262 -5.62 -3.86 0.38
C LEU A 262 -5.27 -4.40 -1.02
N LYS A 263 -6.01 -5.40 -1.48
CA LYS A 263 -5.88 -5.94 -2.83
C LYS A 263 -7.16 -5.71 -3.60
N ILE A 264 -7.02 -5.19 -4.80
CA ILE A 264 -8.11 -4.87 -5.72
C ILE A 264 -7.83 -5.58 -7.04
N PHE A 265 -8.84 -6.21 -7.57
CA PHE A 265 -8.84 -6.69 -8.95
C PHE A 265 -9.82 -5.81 -9.74
N LEU A 266 -9.26 -4.86 -10.50
CA LEU A 266 -10.04 -3.91 -11.30
C LEU A 266 -10.25 -4.49 -12.70
N THR A 267 -11.50 -4.63 -13.11
CA THR A 267 -11.88 -5.15 -14.43
C THR A 267 -12.87 -4.24 -15.15
N ALA A 268 -13.03 -4.48 -16.42
CA ALA A 268 -14.12 -4.01 -17.27
C ALA A 268 -14.24 -4.95 -18.47
N THR A 269 -15.35 -4.95 -19.18
CA THR A 269 -15.52 -5.74 -20.42
C THR A 269 -14.43 -5.39 -21.44
N ALA A 270 -14.04 -6.35 -22.27
CA ALA A 270 -13.04 -6.11 -23.31
C ALA A 270 -13.48 -5.00 -24.29
N GLU A 271 -14.77 -4.94 -24.57
CA GLU A 271 -15.42 -3.96 -25.41
C GLU A 271 -15.30 -2.54 -24.83
N GLU A 272 -15.59 -2.37 -23.55
CA GLU A 272 -15.46 -1.08 -22.87
C GLU A 272 -14.00 -0.62 -22.79
N ARG A 273 -13.08 -1.53 -22.48
CA ARG A 273 -11.64 -1.22 -22.48
C ARG A 273 -11.12 -0.84 -23.86
N ALA A 274 -11.61 -1.50 -24.91
CA ALA A 274 -11.29 -1.16 -26.30
C ALA A 274 -11.86 0.20 -26.68
N ARG A 275 -13.07 0.53 -26.25
CA ARG A 275 -13.69 1.85 -26.48
C ARG A 275 -12.86 2.97 -25.83
N ARG A 276 -12.50 2.80 -24.55
CA ARG A 276 -11.65 3.76 -23.81
C ARG A 276 -10.30 3.96 -24.51
N ARG A 277 -9.66 2.88 -24.90
CA ARG A 277 -8.34 2.92 -25.55
C ARG A 277 -8.41 3.52 -26.96
N HIS A 278 -9.42 3.19 -27.73
CA HIS A 278 -9.63 3.75 -29.07
C HIS A 278 -9.83 5.27 -28.99
N ASN A 279 -10.65 5.76 -28.06
CA ASN A 279 -10.84 7.19 -27.84
C ASN A 279 -9.52 7.89 -27.47
N GLU A 280 -8.76 7.33 -26.54
CA GLU A 280 -7.44 7.86 -26.15
C GLU A 280 -6.46 7.95 -27.35
N LEU A 281 -6.42 6.94 -28.20
CA LEU A 281 -5.57 6.93 -29.39
C LEU A 281 -6.03 7.96 -30.42
N THR A 282 -7.33 8.09 -30.63
CA THR A 282 -7.93 9.08 -31.53
C THR A 282 -7.61 10.53 -31.09
N GLU A 283 -7.71 10.81 -29.77
CA GLU A 283 -7.35 12.11 -29.20
C GLU A 283 -5.86 12.44 -29.42
N LYS A 284 -5.00 11.42 -29.41
CA LYS A 284 -3.55 11.55 -29.69
C LYS A 284 -3.24 11.62 -31.20
N GLY A 285 -4.24 11.58 -32.06
CA GLY A 285 -4.05 11.62 -33.51
C GLY A 285 -3.55 10.31 -34.14
N VAL A 286 -3.61 9.20 -33.39
CA VAL A 286 -3.20 7.86 -33.88
C VAL A 286 -4.40 7.29 -34.69
N ASN A 287 -4.16 7.00 -35.96
CA ASN A 287 -5.17 6.37 -36.81
C ASN A 287 -5.18 4.84 -36.60
N THR A 288 -6.18 4.35 -35.89
CA THR A 288 -6.39 2.90 -35.62
C THR A 288 -7.88 2.60 -35.62
N SER A 289 -8.26 1.39 -35.98
CA SER A 289 -9.67 0.98 -35.92
C SER A 289 -10.02 0.41 -34.53
N TYR A 290 -11.27 0.59 -34.13
CA TYR A 290 -11.80 -0.02 -32.92
C TYR A 290 -11.58 -1.56 -32.89
N THR A 291 -11.75 -2.21 -34.05
CA THR A 291 -11.58 -3.67 -34.16
C THR A 291 -10.13 -4.10 -33.93
N GLU A 292 -9.15 -3.36 -34.42
CA GLU A 292 -7.74 -3.61 -34.15
C GLU A 292 -7.44 -3.48 -32.65
N VAL A 293 -7.89 -2.40 -32.03
CA VAL A 293 -7.71 -2.16 -30.60
C VAL A 293 -8.36 -3.26 -29.75
N LEU A 294 -9.56 -3.73 -30.12
CA LEU A 294 -10.25 -4.81 -29.43
C LEU A 294 -9.48 -6.13 -29.54
N ASN A 295 -8.99 -6.44 -30.73
CA ASN A 295 -8.19 -7.67 -30.94
C ASN A 295 -6.87 -7.64 -30.16
N ASP A 296 -6.19 -6.48 -30.13
CA ASP A 296 -4.97 -6.30 -29.32
C ASP A 296 -5.24 -6.47 -27.82
N ILE A 297 -6.35 -5.94 -27.32
CA ILE A 297 -6.74 -6.11 -25.92
C ILE A 297 -7.02 -7.59 -25.62
N LYS A 298 -7.77 -8.29 -26.46
CA LYS A 298 -8.06 -9.73 -26.27
C LYS A 298 -6.79 -10.58 -26.31
N ALA A 299 -5.87 -10.27 -27.23
CA ALA A 299 -4.59 -10.98 -27.32
C ALA A 299 -3.72 -10.76 -26.06
N ARG A 300 -3.64 -9.52 -25.54
CA ARG A 300 -2.93 -9.21 -24.29
C ARG A 300 -3.54 -9.91 -23.08
N ASP A 301 -4.86 -9.92 -22.95
CA ASP A 301 -5.56 -10.59 -21.85
C ASP A 301 -5.31 -12.08 -21.86
N TYR A 302 -5.31 -12.68 -23.07
CA TYR A 302 -4.97 -14.09 -23.23
C TYR A 302 -3.54 -14.37 -22.77
N ASN A 303 -2.56 -13.58 -23.24
CA ASN A 303 -1.15 -13.75 -22.89
C ASN A 303 -0.93 -13.52 -21.37
N ASP A 304 -1.52 -12.47 -20.80
CA ASP A 304 -1.40 -12.17 -19.36
C ASP A 304 -1.98 -13.29 -18.49
N SER A 305 -3.09 -13.92 -18.91
CA SER A 305 -3.76 -14.99 -18.16
C SER A 305 -3.14 -16.37 -18.34
N LYS A 306 -2.47 -16.61 -19.46
CA LYS A 306 -1.92 -17.93 -19.82
C LYS A 306 -0.42 -18.06 -19.61
N ARG A 307 0.28 -16.98 -19.25
CA ARG A 307 1.71 -17.04 -18.97
C ARG A 307 1.99 -18.05 -17.83
N GLU A 308 3.07 -18.78 -17.95
CA GLU A 308 3.44 -19.84 -17.02
C GLU A 308 3.79 -19.28 -15.63
N PHE A 309 4.52 -18.17 -15.60
CA PHE A 309 4.99 -17.55 -14.36
C PHE A 309 4.11 -16.36 -13.97
N ALA A 310 3.52 -16.41 -12.77
CA ALA A 310 2.68 -15.37 -12.16
C ALA A 310 1.57 -14.85 -13.12
N PRO A 311 0.63 -15.70 -13.57
CA PRO A 311 -0.44 -15.31 -14.48
C PRO A 311 -1.35 -14.24 -13.86
N LEU A 312 -1.99 -13.43 -14.73
CA LEU A 312 -3.03 -12.53 -14.31
C LEU A 312 -4.21 -13.32 -13.73
N ARG A 313 -4.40 -13.23 -12.43
CA ARG A 313 -5.53 -13.82 -11.70
C ARG A 313 -5.88 -12.94 -10.49
N LYS A 314 -7.14 -12.98 -10.11
CA LYS A 314 -7.59 -12.34 -8.88
C LYS A 314 -6.99 -13.08 -7.67
N ALA A 315 -6.34 -12.37 -6.76
CA ALA A 315 -5.95 -12.95 -5.47
C ALA A 315 -7.20 -13.33 -4.65
N ASP A 316 -7.11 -14.38 -3.83
CA ASP A 316 -8.27 -14.92 -3.11
C ASP A 316 -8.91 -13.87 -2.17
N ASP A 317 -8.08 -13.02 -1.58
CA ASP A 317 -8.47 -11.93 -0.67
C ASP A 317 -8.64 -10.57 -1.38
N ALA A 318 -8.54 -10.52 -2.71
CA ALA A 318 -8.75 -9.30 -3.47
C ALA A 318 -10.25 -9.00 -3.67
N VAL A 319 -10.60 -7.73 -3.50
CA VAL A 319 -11.92 -7.21 -3.85
C VAL A 319 -12.01 -7.04 -5.36
N LEU A 320 -13.03 -7.63 -5.98
CA LEU A 320 -13.31 -7.44 -7.39
C LEU A 320 -14.11 -6.14 -7.58
N ILE A 321 -13.61 -5.25 -8.44
CA ILE A 321 -14.31 -4.03 -8.84
C ILE A 321 -14.48 -4.05 -10.35
N ASP A 322 -15.71 -4.08 -10.82
CA ASP A 322 -16.04 -3.90 -12.22
C ASP A 322 -16.31 -2.43 -12.51
N SER A 323 -15.51 -1.85 -13.41
CA SER A 323 -15.57 -0.44 -13.78
C SER A 323 -16.29 -0.22 -15.13
N THR A 324 -16.97 -1.23 -15.70
CA THR A 324 -17.59 -1.16 -17.04
C THR A 324 -18.52 0.04 -17.16
N ASP A 325 -19.44 0.22 -16.21
CA ASP A 325 -20.45 1.26 -16.20
C ASP A 325 -20.20 2.33 -15.13
N LYS A 326 -18.97 2.40 -14.58
CA LYS A 326 -18.62 3.35 -13.52
C LYS A 326 -17.70 4.46 -14.02
N THR A 327 -17.90 5.63 -13.45
CA THR A 327 -16.95 6.75 -13.57
C THR A 327 -15.69 6.49 -12.74
N ILE A 328 -14.65 7.25 -13.01
CA ILE A 328 -13.39 7.19 -12.23
C ILE A 328 -13.68 7.53 -10.76
N GLU A 329 -14.49 8.55 -10.50
CA GLU A 329 -14.87 9.05 -9.18
C GLU A 329 -15.62 7.99 -8.37
N GLU A 330 -16.56 7.27 -8.97
CA GLU A 330 -17.32 6.20 -8.32
C GLU A 330 -16.41 5.04 -7.90
N VAL A 331 -15.47 4.64 -8.77
CA VAL A 331 -14.49 3.60 -8.45
C VAL A 331 -13.56 4.05 -7.32
N ILE A 332 -13.12 5.31 -7.32
CA ILE A 332 -12.26 5.86 -6.26
C ILE A 332 -13.00 5.87 -4.93
N GLN A 333 -14.27 6.31 -4.89
CA GLN A 333 -15.09 6.33 -3.68
C GLN A 333 -15.27 4.92 -3.10
N GLU A 334 -15.54 3.92 -3.94
CA GLU A 334 -15.65 2.53 -3.52
C GLU A 334 -14.35 2.02 -2.88
N ILE A 335 -13.19 2.36 -3.45
CA ILE A 335 -11.89 1.97 -2.89
C ILE A 335 -11.60 2.71 -1.58
N GLU A 336 -11.95 3.97 -1.45
CA GLU A 336 -11.80 4.73 -0.21
C GLU A 336 -12.60 4.15 0.95
N GLU A 337 -13.82 3.70 0.68
CA GLU A 337 -14.63 2.99 1.67
C GLU A 337 -13.91 1.72 2.15
N LEU A 338 -13.33 0.95 1.23
CA LEU A 338 -12.53 -0.23 1.57
C LEU A 338 -11.29 0.11 2.40
N VAL A 339 -10.62 1.23 2.11
CA VAL A 339 -9.47 1.73 2.89
C VAL A 339 -9.90 2.09 4.32
N ARG A 340 -11.03 2.78 4.49
CA ARG A 340 -11.59 3.14 5.81
C ARG A 340 -11.95 1.91 6.64
N VAL A 341 -12.60 0.93 6.03
CA VAL A 341 -12.99 -0.32 6.70
C VAL A 341 -11.77 -1.10 7.19
N ARG A 342 -10.64 -1.03 6.49
CA ARG A 342 -9.39 -1.68 6.89
C ARG A 342 -8.58 -0.92 7.95
N GLY A 343 -9.12 0.17 8.50
CA GLY A 343 -8.63 0.83 9.71
C GLY A 343 -7.42 1.73 9.53
N HIS A 344 -7.11 2.15 8.31
CA HIS A 344 -6.14 3.21 8.08
C HIS A 344 -6.85 4.57 8.00
N ASN A 345 -6.66 5.38 9.02
CA ASN A 345 -7.07 6.79 9.01
C ASN A 345 -6.03 7.59 8.22
N PHE A 346 -6.13 7.55 6.90
CA PHE A 346 -5.63 8.67 6.12
C PHE A 346 -6.55 9.87 6.40
N ALA A 347 -5.98 11.06 6.54
CA ALA A 347 -6.77 12.29 6.57
C ALA A 347 -7.38 12.47 5.16
N LEU A 348 -8.54 11.84 4.94
CA LEU A 348 -9.35 11.94 3.73
C LEU A 348 -10.19 13.21 3.78
#